data_cf0813f64089fc2610d357fc3ef6dd38
#
_entry.id   cf0813f64089fc2610d357fc3ef6dd38
#
_cell.length_a   1.000
_cell.length_b   1.000
_cell.length_c   1.000
_cell.angle_alpha   90.00
_cell.angle_beta   90.00
_cell.angle_gamma   90.00
#
_symmetry.space_group_name_H-M   'P 1'
#
loop_
_entity.id
_entity.type
_entity.pdbx_description
1 polymer ?
#
loop_
_entity_poly.entity_id
_entity_poly.type
_entity_poly.pdbx_seq_one_letter_code
_entity_poly.pdbx_strand_id
1 'polypeptide(L)'
;MVLFLAAATAALAQERPPPVKPDADGVQRVRLVAGSYFFKPSHIVVKANVPVELSASRESGITPHDLVIRAEEAGINVKEDLASDPKKIAFTATKPGKYPIYCSKKLPFMAGHREKGMEGILEVVP
;
A
#
# COMPACT_ATOMS: atom_id res chain seq x y z
N MET A 1 -2.84 54.33 -3.49
CA MET A 1 -2.88 53.16 -4.36
C MET A 1 -2.21 52.02 -3.61
N VAL A 2 -3.01 51.09 -3.03
CA VAL A 2 -2.49 49.99 -2.21
C VAL A 2 -2.41 48.78 -3.12
N LEU A 3 -1.18 48.30 -3.37
CA LEU A 3 -0.95 47.07 -4.10
C LEU A 3 -1.16 45.90 -3.15
N PHE A 4 -2.26 45.15 -3.32
CA PHE A 4 -2.42 43.86 -2.68
C PHE A 4 -1.60 42.81 -3.45
N LEU A 5 -0.45 42.43 -2.88
CA LEU A 5 0.25 41.22 -3.35
C LEU A 5 -0.54 40.01 -2.84
N ALA A 6 -1.31 39.40 -3.70
CA ALA A 6 -1.90 38.10 -3.43
C ALA A 6 -0.77 37.06 -3.49
N ALA A 7 -0.31 36.62 -2.32
CA ALA A 7 0.58 35.47 -2.23
C ALA A 7 -0.26 34.21 -2.57
N ALA A 8 -0.10 33.72 -3.78
CA ALA A 8 -0.63 32.41 -4.15
C ALA A 8 0.18 31.35 -3.40
N THR A 9 -0.37 30.81 -2.31
CA THR A 9 0.17 29.61 -1.71
C THR A 9 -0.13 28.45 -2.66
N ALA A 10 0.88 28.06 -3.43
CA ALA A 10 0.81 26.80 -4.18
C ALA A 10 0.72 25.67 -3.16
N ALA A 11 -0.45 25.05 -3.02
CA ALA A 11 -0.59 23.80 -2.28
C ALA A 11 0.25 22.76 -3.00
N LEU A 12 1.31 22.26 -2.34
CA LEU A 12 2.08 21.11 -2.80
C LEU A 12 1.15 19.89 -2.73
N ALA A 13 0.47 19.58 -3.82
CA ALA A 13 -0.22 18.32 -3.96
C ALA A 13 0.83 17.21 -3.88
N GLN A 14 0.67 16.25 -2.97
CA GLN A 14 1.49 15.05 -2.98
C GLN A 14 1.28 14.34 -4.31
N GLU A 15 2.33 14.29 -5.12
CA GLU A 15 2.26 13.59 -6.39
C GLU A 15 2.06 12.10 -6.14
N ARG A 16 1.11 11.52 -6.84
CA ARG A 16 0.91 10.09 -6.91
C ARG A 16 2.16 9.43 -7.48
N PRO A 17 2.66 8.32 -6.89
CA PRO A 17 3.76 7.59 -7.51
C PRO A 17 3.37 7.12 -8.92
N PRO A 18 4.35 6.96 -9.83
CA PRO A 18 4.05 6.39 -11.14
C PRO A 18 3.55 4.95 -11.00
N PRO A 19 2.72 4.46 -11.93
CA PRO A 19 2.36 3.06 -11.97
C PRO A 19 3.58 2.16 -12.05
N VAL A 20 3.53 1.02 -11.35
CA VAL A 20 4.59 0.02 -11.39
C VAL A 20 4.77 -0.47 -12.82
N LYS A 21 6.00 -0.44 -13.32
CA LYS A 21 6.31 -0.95 -14.64
C LYS A 21 6.35 -2.48 -14.62
N PRO A 22 5.58 -3.17 -15.48
CA PRO A 22 5.66 -4.62 -15.58
C PRO A 22 7.06 -5.09 -15.99
N ASP A 23 7.48 -6.22 -15.43
CA ASP A 23 8.67 -6.93 -15.88
C ASP A 23 8.46 -7.54 -17.28
N ALA A 24 9.49 -8.14 -17.85
CA ALA A 24 9.44 -8.72 -19.19
C ALA A 24 8.36 -9.80 -19.36
N ASP A 25 7.96 -10.46 -18.27
CA ASP A 25 6.89 -11.46 -18.25
C ASP A 25 5.48 -10.87 -18.08
N GLY A 26 5.36 -9.54 -18.02
CA GLY A 26 4.10 -8.84 -17.87
C GLY A 26 3.59 -8.70 -16.44
N VAL A 27 4.34 -9.14 -15.44
CA VAL A 27 3.95 -9.07 -14.02
C VAL A 27 4.45 -7.78 -13.39
N GLN A 28 3.56 -7.07 -12.72
CA GLN A 28 3.88 -5.88 -11.91
C GLN A 28 4.42 -6.33 -10.55
N ARG A 29 5.72 -6.23 -10.33
CA ARG A 29 6.36 -6.66 -9.08
C ARG A 29 6.70 -5.50 -8.19
N VAL A 30 6.35 -5.63 -6.91
CA VAL A 30 6.61 -4.63 -5.88
C VAL A 30 7.18 -5.31 -4.64
N ARG A 31 8.26 -4.75 -4.10
CA ARG A 31 8.76 -5.12 -2.78
C ARG A 31 8.10 -4.23 -1.73
N LEU A 32 7.49 -4.86 -0.73
CA LEU A 32 6.82 -4.18 0.37
C LEU A 32 7.43 -4.63 1.69
N VAL A 33 7.77 -3.67 2.54
CA VAL A 33 8.28 -3.93 3.89
C VAL A 33 7.34 -3.32 4.92
N ALA A 34 6.96 -4.11 5.91
CA ALA A 34 6.19 -3.68 7.07
C ALA A 34 7.11 -3.44 8.26
N GLY A 35 6.92 -2.35 8.94
CA GLY A 35 7.58 -2.01 10.20
C GLY A 35 6.57 -1.46 11.20
N SER A 36 7.02 -1.08 12.38
CA SER A 36 6.16 -0.52 13.43
C SER A 36 6.11 1.01 13.30
N TYR A 37 5.12 1.60 12.79
CA TYR A 37 3.80 1.16 12.32
C TYR A 37 3.59 1.72 10.91
N PHE A 38 4.22 1.14 9.94
CA PHE A 38 4.22 1.64 8.56
C PHE A 38 4.30 0.50 7.55
N PHE A 39 3.92 0.82 6.31
CA PHE A 39 4.28 0.06 5.12
C PHE A 39 5.17 0.90 4.21
N LYS A 40 6.19 0.29 3.61
CA LYS A 40 7.08 0.99 2.69
C LYS A 40 7.25 0.16 1.41
N PRO A 41 6.83 0.67 0.24
CA PRO A 41 6.11 1.94 0.04
C PRO A 41 4.70 1.93 0.62
N SER A 42 4.19 3.11 0.99
CA SER A 42 2.83 3.25 1.55
C SER A 42 1.77 3.52 0.48
N HIS A 43 2.18 3.86 -0.72
CA HIS A 43 1.29 4.10 -1.86
C HIS A 43 1.83 3.36 -3.08
N ILE A 44 1.07 2.39 -3.54
CA ILE A 44 1.41 1.54 -4.68
C ILE A 44 0.37 1.78 -5.77
N VAL A 45 0.81 2.06 -6.99
CA VAL A 45 -0.06 2.25 -8.16
C VAL A 45 0.18 1.12 -9.15
N VAL A 46 -0.87 0.40 -9.47
CA VAL A 46 -0.84 -0.71 -10.44
C VAL A 46 -1.91 -0.54 -11.50
N LYS A 47 -1.73 -1.17 -12.65
CA LYS A 47 -2.74 -1.19 -13.71
C LYS A 47 -3.75 -2.31 -13.48
N ALA A 48 -5.01 -2.03 -13.78
CA ALA A 48 -6.07 -3.03 -13.77
C ALA A 48 -5.82 -4.12 -14.82
N ASN A 49 -6.25 -5.34 -14.50
CA ASN A 49 -6.19 -6.50 -15.37
C ASN A 49 -4.76 -6.96 -15.75
N VAL A 50 -3.77 -6.47 -15.04
CA VAL A 50 -2.36 -6.89 -15.18
C VAL A 50 -1.92 -7.58 -13.90
N PRO A 51 -1.34 -8.79 -13.97
CA PRO A 51 -0.93 -9.52 -12.77
C PRO A 51 0.02 -8.71 -11.88
N VAL A 52 -0.20 -8.78 -10.57
CA VAL A 52 0.63 -8.15 -9.54
C VAL A 52 1.24 -9.24 -8.66
N GLU A 53 2.51 -9.08 -8.33
CA GLU A 53 3.17 -9.90 -7.32
C GLU A 53 3.84 -8.98 -6.29
N LEU A 54 3.35 -9.03 -5.07
CA LEU A 54 3.98 -8.36 -3.93
C LEU A 54 4.99 -9.31 -3.30
N SER A 55 6.21 -8.84 -3.10
CA SER A 55 7.18 -9.51 -2.25
C SER A 55 7.17 -8.81 -0.89
N ALA A 56 6.42 -9.36 0.04
CA ALA A 56 6.12 -8.72 1.31
C ALA A 56 6.89 -9.37 2.47
N SER A 57 7.53 -8.53 3.27
CA SER A 57 8.25 -8.93 4.47
C SER A 57 8.03 -7.93 5.60
N ARG A 58 8.40 -8.31 6.82
CA ARG A 58 8.46 -7.38 7.95
C ARG A 58 9.91 -7.15 8.39
N GLU A 59 10.16 -6.01 8.99
CA GLU A 59 11.44 -5.76 9.65
C GLU A 59 11.68 -6.79 10.75
N SER A 60 12.95 -7.07 11.03
CA SER A 60 13.35 -7.94 12.12
C SER A 60 12.83 -7.42 13.46
N GLY A 61 12.38 -8.32 14.31
CA GLY A 61 11.85 -8.00 15.64
C GLY A 61 10.76 -8.95 16.06
N ILE A 62 10.17 -8.69 17.21
CA ILE A 62 9.13 -9.53 17.82
C ILE A 62 7.71 -9.03 17.56
N THR A 63 7.55 -7.80 17.02
CA THR A 63 6.23 -7.24 16.74
C THR A 63 5.61 -7.93 15.54
N PRO A 64 4.46 -8.59 15.69
CA PRO A 64 3.81 -9.26 14.58
C PRO A 64 3.17 -8.24 13.62
N HIS A 65 3.23 -8.52 12.34
CA HIS A 65 2.55 -7.75 11.32
C HIS A 65 1.88 -8.68 10.31
N ASP A 66 0.78 -8.24 9.75
CA ASP A 66 0.16 -8.87 8.59
C ASP A 66 -0.09 -7.83 7.48
N LEU A 67 -0.40 -8.34 6.31
CA LEU A 67 -0.79 -7.53 5.17
C LEU A 67 -2.22 -7.89 4.80
N VAL A 68 -3.10 -6.91 4.87
CA VAL A 68 -4.51 -7.09 4.51
C VAL A 68 -4.88 -6.11 3.40
N ILE A 69 -5.44 -6.64 2.32
CA ILE A 69 -6.08 -5.87 1.25
C ILE A 69 -7.40 -6.55 0.95
N ARG A 70 -8.50 -5.95 1.35
CA ARG A 70 -9.84 -6.47 1.10
C ARG A 70 -10.56 -5.55 0.13
N ALA A 71 -10.64 -5.99 -1.10
CA ALA A 71 -11.33 -5.29 -2.17
C ALA A 71 -11.97 -6.34 -3.09
N GLU A 72 -12.95 -7.06 -2.57
CA GLU A 72 -13.60 -8.18 -3.28
C GLU A 72 -14.23 -7.72 -4.59
N GLU A 73 -14.74 -6.48 -4.65
CA GLU A 73 -15.27 -5.86 -5.85
C GLU A 73 -14.22 -5.70 -6.96
N ALA A 74 -12.95 -5.67 -6.60
CA ALA A 74 -11.82 -5.59 -7.53
C ALA A 74 -11.07 -6.91 -7.68
N GLY A 75 -11.61 -8.00 -7.12
CA GLY A 75 -10.97 -9.32 -7.16
C GLY A 75 -9.78 -9.48 -6.24
N ILE A 76 -9.66 -8.65 -5.21
CA ILE A 76 -8.53 -8.69 -4.26
C ILE A 76 -9.03 -9.14 -2.89
N ASN A 77 -8.46 -10.23 -2.38
CA ASN A 77 -8.71 -10.71 -1.02
C ASN A 77 -7.41 -11.27 -0.47
N VAL A 78 -6.63 -10.40 0.18
CA VAL A 78 -5.32 -10.72 0.74
C VAL A 78 -5.37 -10.58 2.26
N LYS A 79 -4.94 -11.61 2.97
CA LYS A 79 -4.65 -11.57 4.41
C LYS A 79 -3.52 -12.54 4.69
N GLU A 80 -2.32 -12.01 4.87
CA GLU A 80 -1.10 -12.81 5.04
C GLU A 80 -0.30 -12.33 6.22
N ASP A 81 0.06 -13.24 7.11
CA ASP A 81 1.05 -12.97 8.15
C ASP A 81 2.42 -12.77 7.52
N LEU A 82 3.14 -11.76 7.96
CA LEU A 82 4.46 -11.43 7.44
C LEU A 82 5.57 -11.95 8.36
N ALA A 83 6.65 -12.36 7.73
CA ALA A 83 7.89 -12.76 8.38
C ALA A 83 9.05 -11.91 7.85
N SER A 84 10.23 -12.07 8.42
CA SER A 84 11.43 -11.40 7.90
C SER A 84 11.82 -11.90 6.52
N ASP A 85 11.53 -13.17 6.21
CA ASP A 85 11.68 -13.69 4.85
C ASP A 85 10.52 -13.22 3.96
N PRO A 86 10.80 -12.71 2.76
CA PRO A 86 9.76 -12.24 1.86
C PRO A 86 8.79 -13.34 1.44
N LYS A 87 7.50 -13.02 1.48
CA LYS A 87 6.42 -13.86 0.98
C LYS A 87 5.88 -13.27 -0.31
N LYS A 88 5.71 -14.10 -1.32
CA LYS A 88 5.11 -13.70 -2.60
C LYS A 88 3.60 -13.79 -2.52
N ILE A 89 2.93 -12.67 -2.81
CA ILE A 89 1.48 -12.53 -2.80
C ILE A 89 1.05 -12.07 -4.19
N ALA A 90 0.28 -12.91 -4.87
CA ALA A 90 -0.15 -12.64 -6.24
C ALA A 90 -1.64 -12.34 -6.32
N PHE A 91 -2.00 -11.33 -7.10
CA PHE A 91 -3.39 -11.02 -7.43
C PHE A 91 -3.46 -10.26 -8.75
N THR A 92 -4.66 -10.16 -9.30
CA THR A 92 -4.96 -9.29 -10.43
C THR A 92 -6.15 -8.41 -10.06
N ALA A 93 -5.94 -7.10 -9.99
CA ALA A 93 -7.00 -6.15 -9.72
C ALA A 93 -7.83 -5.91 -10.98
N THR A 94 -9.16 -6.04 -10.87
CA THR A 94 -10.05 -5.94 -12.03
C THR A 94 -10.77 -4.60 -12.15
N LYS A 95 -10.74 -3.79 -11.09
CA LYS A 95 -11.51 -2.54 -11.03
C LYS A 95 -10.62 -1.39 -10.55
N PRO A 96 -10.53 -0.30 -11.32
CA PRO A 96 -9.85 0.92 -10.86
C PRO A 96 -10.45 1.47 -9.57
N GLY A 97 -9.60 2.00 -8.72
CA GLY A 97 -9.99 2.58 -7.44
C GLY A 97 -8.82 2.69 -6.48
N LYS A 98 -9.10 3.18 -5.29
CA LYS A 98 -8.15 3.25 -4.19
C LYS A 98 -8.59 2.31 -3.07
N TYR A 99 -7.74 1.38 -2.72
CA TYR A 99 -8.04 0.34 -1.75
C TYR A 99 -7.05 0.40 -0.59
N PRO A 100 -7.53 0.35 0.68
CA PRO A 100 -6.63 0.37 1.82
C PRO A 100 -5.73 -0.87 1.86
N ILE A 101 -4.47 -0.64 2.21
CA ILE A 101 -3.54 -1.66 2.69
C ILE A 101 -3.42 -1.44 4.19
N TYR A 102 -3.56 -2.47 5.00
CA TYR A 102 -3.45 -2.30 6.45
C TYR A 102 -2.94 -3.54 7.17
N CYS A 103 -2.53 -3.36 8.41
CA CYS A 103 -2.19 -4.42 9.35
C CYS A 103 -3.34 -4.58 10.34
N SER A 104 -3.83 -5.81 10.52
CA SER A 104 -4.94 -6.12 11.42
C SER A 104 -4.49 -6.51 12.83
N LYS A 105 -3.19 -6.59 13.10
CA LYS A 105 -2.68 -7.05 14.39
C LYS A 105 -3.03 -6.10 15.52
N LYS A 106 -3.45 -6.69 16.63
CA LYS A 106 -3.82 -5.98 17.84
C LYS A 106 -3.53 -6.86 19.05
N LEU A 107 -2.81 -6.31 20.04
CA LEU A 107 -2.63 -6.95 21.33
C LEU A 107 -3.79 -6.57 22.28
N PRO A 108 -4.14 -7.42 23.26
CA PRO A 108 -5.17 -7.09 24.24
C PRO A 108 -4.87 -5.77 24.96
N PHE A 109 -5.91 -4.94 25.16
CA PHE A 109 -5.84 -3.65 25.87
C PHE A 109 -4.94 -2.59 25.23
N MET A 110 -4.49 -2.80 23.99
CA MET A 110 -3.68 -1.83 23.23
C MET A 110 -4.40 -1.42 21.95
N ALA A 111 -4.07 -0.24 21.44
CA ALA A 111 -4.53 0.18 20.12
C ALA A 111 -4.03 -0.79 19.05
N GLY A 112 -4.86 -1.08 18.05
CA GLY A 112 -4.46 -1.88 16.90
C GLY A 112 -3.39 -1.18 16.06
N HIS A 113 -2.61 -1.93 15.29
CA HIS A 113 -1.55 -1.35 14.46
C HIS A 113 -2.11 -0.40 13.41
N ARG A 114 -3.28 -0.70 12.85
CA ARG A 114 -3.97 0.21 11.93
C ARG A 114 -4.30 1.54 12.59
N GLU A 115 -4.81 1.54 13.82
CA GLU A 115 -5.10 2.74 14.60
C GLU A 115 -3.85 3.58 14.89
N LYS A 116 -2.68 2.94 14.91
CA LYS A 116 -1.38 3.61 15.08
C LYS A 116 -0.79 4.12 13.76
N GLY A 117 -1.56 4.09 12.67
CA GLY A 117 -1.16 4.60 11.38
C GLY A 117 -0.56 3.58 10.43
N MET A 118 -0.61 2.27 10.75
CA MET A 118 -0.10 1.22 9.88
C MET A 118 -1.08 0.94 8.73
N GLU A 119 -1.12 1.86 7.80
CA GLU A 119 -1.96 1.85 6.61
C GLU A 119 -1.19 2.31 5.38
N GLY A 120 -1.65 1.87 4.23
CA GLY A 120 -1.20 2.32 2.93
C GLY A 120 -2.35 2.31 1.92
N ILE A 121 -2.03 2.60 0.68
CA ILE A 121 -3.01 2.65 -0.41
C ILE A 121 -2.49 1.82 -1.58
N LEU A 122 -3.32 0.91 -2.05
CA LEU A 122 -3.20 0.31 -3.38
C LEU A 122 -4.13 1.07 -4.31
N GLU A 123 -3.55 1.81 -5.24
CA GLU A 123 -4.31 2.51 -6.28
C GLU A 123 -4.26 1.70 -7.56
N VAL A 124 -5.43 1.36 -8.10
CA VAL A 124 -5.58 0.65 -9.36
C VAL A 124 -6.03 1.65 -10.42
N VAL A 125 -5.26 1.77 -11.50
CA VAL A 125 -5.56 2.67 -12.62
C VAL A 125 -5.94 1.86 -13.86
N PRO A 126 -6.69 2.49 -14.79
CA PRO A 126 -7.06 1.83 -16.05
C PRO A 126 -5.88 1.37 -16.87
#